data_81b9798dea4f4ba39a960e280b24c64e
#
_entry.id   81b9798dea4f4ba39a960e280b24c64e
#
_cell.length_a   1.000
_cell.length_b   1.000
_cell.length_c   1.000
_cell.angle_alpha   90.00
_cell.angle_beta   90.00
_cell.angle_gamma   90.00
#
_symmetry.space_group_name_H-M   'P 1'
#
loop_
_entity.id
_entity.type
_entity.pdbx_description
1 polymer ?
#
loop_
_entity_poly.entity_id
_entity_poly.type
_entity_poly.pdbx_seq_one_letter_code
_entity_poly.pdbx_strand_id
1 'polypeptide(L)'
;LVSSEMCIRDSNYIMKNFNLWLGIGGSLLITLPVQAQKKTKEKQPNVIFIIADDLGYGDMSCYGAHRIQTPHVDALANSGIRFTDAHAVASTSTPSRYSLFTGHYAWRRNDTGVARGDAGMVIRTEQTTIADMFKSAGYTTGAIGKWHLGLGDKTGTQNWNKKVSPGPEDLGFDYSCLMAATGDRVPCVWMENQQVLDYDPSAPIEVSYTQPFPGEPTGKNNPELLTNLKPSPNHGHNQAIVNGISRIGYMKGGGKALWKDENIADTIIAKSVGFIERNSDKPFFLYVGTNDVHV
;
A
#
# COMPACT_ATOMS: atom_id res chain seq x y z
N LEU A 1 10.36 3.62 4.33
CA LEU A 1 11.21 3.50 5.53
C LEU A 1 10.33 3.64 6.78
N VAL A 2 9.98 2.53 7.40
CA VAL A 2 9.25 2.52 8.67
C VAL A 2 10.25 2.11 9.73
N SER A 3 10.66 3.05 10.57
CA SER A 3 11.31 2.67 11.83
C SER A 3 10.21 2.31 12.82
N SER A 4 10.40 1.25 13.58
CA SER A 4 9.47 0.70 14.57
C SER A 4 9.43 1.50 15.89
N GLU A 5 9.82 2.75 15.90
CA GLU A 5 9.73 3.60 17.07
C GLU A 5 8.62 4.64 16.87
N MET A 6 7.43 4.25 17.30
CA MET A 6 6.35 5.17 17.55
C MET A 6 6.75 6.01 18.76
N CYS A 7 7.15 7.25 18.52
CA CYS A 7 7.49 8.20 19.59
C CYS A 7 6.21 8.53 20.36
N ILE A 8 5.99 7.85 21.50
CA ILE A 8 4.98 8.25 22.48
C ILE A 8 5.50 9.52 23.14
N ARG A 9 4.92 10.64 22.80
CA ARG A 9 5.19 11.90 23.46
C ARG A 9 4.52 11.88 24.82
N ASP A 10 5.27 11.50 25.86
CA ASP A 10 4.86 11.65 27.23
C ASP A 10 4.63 13.13 27.54
N SER A 11 3.37 13.50 27.67
CA SER A 11 3.00 14.79 28.23
C SER A 11 3.23 14.73 29.73
N ASN A 12 4.39 15.21 30.17
CA ASN A 12 4.65 15.43 31.59
C ASN A 12 3.67 16.45 32.13
N TYR A 13 2.66 15.97 32.82
CA TYR A 13 1.84 16.80 33.70
C TYR A 13 2.69 17.21 34.91
N ILE A 14 3.13 18.45 34.91
CA ILE A 14 3.73 19.07 36.13
C ILE A 14 2.64 19.23 37.17
N MET A 15 2.62 18.35 38.15
CA MET A 15 1.85 18.59 39.38
C MET A 15 2.57 19.66 40.19
N LYS A 16 2.05 20.88 40.16
CA LYS A 16 2.46 21.92 41.12
C LYS A 16 1.91 21.56 42.47
N ASN A 17 2.80 21.36 43.44
CA ASN A 17 2.49 21.18 44.86
C ASN A 17 1.66 22.33 45.36
N PHE A 18 0.46 22.03 45.86
CA PHE A 18 -0.38 22.96 46.63
C PHE A 18 -0.02 22.77 48.09
N ASN A 19 0.67 23.72 48.69
CA ASN A 19 0.87 23.79 50.13
C ASN A 19 -0.46 24.20 50.81
N LEU A 20 -0.99 23.30 51.62
CA LEU A 20 -2.19 23.48 52.40
C LEU A 20 -1.84 24.32 53.65
N TRP A 21 -2.30 25.57 53.72
CA TRP A 21 -2.34 26.34 54.96
C TRP A 21 -3.70 26.16 55.59
N LEU A 22 -3.71 25.56 56.79
CA LEU A 22 -4.89 25.48 57.65
C LEU A 22 -5.08 26.83 58.37
N GLY A 23 -6.10 27.59 57.97
CA GLY A 23 -6.61 28.75 58.67
C GLY A 23 -8.08 28.52 59.00
N ILE A 24 -8.40 28.53 60.32
CA ILE A 24 -9.74 28.38 60.89
C ILE A 24 -10.53 29.66 60.64
N GLY A 25 -11.72 29.55 60.02
CA GLY A 25 -12.68 30.70 60.10
C GLY A 25 -13.63 30.76 58.90
N GLY A 26 -14.90 30.45 59.12
CA GLY A 26 -16.02 30.98 58.34
C GLY A 26 -16.42 30.21 57.06
N SER A 27 -17.43 29.36 57.18
CA SER A 27 -18.11 28.69 56.07
C SER A 27 -18.86 29.68 55.21
N LEU A 28 -18.29 30.03 54.03
CA LEU A 28 -19.03 30.61 52.92
C LEU A 28 -18.92 29.61 51.74
N LEU A 29 -19.95 28.79 51.56
CA LEU A 29 -20.07 27.91 50.42
C LEU A 29 -20.28 28.74 49.13
N ILE A 30 -19.18 29.16 48.51
CA ILE A 30 -19.23 29.70 47.16
C ILE A 30 -19.21 28.47 46.19
N THR A 31 -20.39 28.07 45.74
CA THR A 31 -20.53 27.12 44.61
C THR A 31 -20.12 27.83 43.36
N LEU A 32 -18.84 27.76 43.00
CA LEU A 32 -18.39 28.14 41.66
C LEU A 32 -18.97 27.13 40.67
N PRO A 33 -19.67 27.56 39.62
CA PRO A 33 -20.09 26.64 38.58
C PRO A 33 -18.83 26.09 37.92
N VAL A 34 -18.60 24.82 38.07
CA VAL A 34 -17.61 24.08 37.24
C VAL A 34 -18.17 24.11 35.84
N GLN A 35 -17.76 25.11 35.07
CA GLN A 35 -17.95 25.07 33.61
C GLN A 35 -17.16 23.90 33.10
N ALA A 36 -17.85 22.81 32.79
CA ALA A 36 -17.28 21.73 32.02
C ALA A 36 -16.82 22.33 30.67
N GLN A 37 -15.51 22.58 30.54
CA GLN A 37 -14.93 22.93 29.26
C GLN A 37 -15.33 21.82 28.29
N LYS A 38 -16.21 22.13 27.33
CA LYS A 38 -16.44 21.29 26.18
C LYS A 38 -15.05 21.06 25.56
N LYS A 39 -14.46 19.86 25.75
CA LYS A 39 -13.31 19.44 24.98
C LYS A 39 -13.73 19.57 23.51
N THR A 40 -13.23 20.59 22.83
CA THR A 40 -13.30 20.65 21.38
C THR A 40 -12.64 19.38 20.87
N LYS A 41 -13.40 18.53 20.21
CA LYS A 41 -12.89 17.30 19.63
C LYS A 41 -11.80 17.71 18.65
N GLU A 42 -10.53 17.49 18.99
CA GLU A 42 -9.43 17.79 18.09
C GLU A 42 -9.70 17.08 16.76
N LYS A 43 -9.56 17.82 15.65
CA LYS A 43 -9.77 17.26 14.32
C LYS A 43 -8.68 16.20 14.09
N GLN A 44 -9.08 14.95 13.89
CA GLN A 44 -8.16 13.88 13.59
C GLN A 44 -7.43 14.18 12.27
N PRO A 45 -6.09 14.04 12.19
CA PRO A 45 -5.33 14.30 10.97
C PRO A 45 -5.61 13.24 9.92
N ASN A 46 -5.57 13.61 8.64
CA ASN A 46 -5.48 12.65 7.56
C ASN A 46 -4.10 11.97 7.57
N VAL A 47 -4.06 10.69 7.22
CA VAL A 47 -2.82 9.92 7.16
C VAL A 47 -2.65 9.35 5.76
N ILE A 48 -1.58 9.75 5.08
CA ILE A 48 -1.18 9.20 3.78
C ILE A 48 0.15 8.51 3.95
N PHE A 49 0.18 7.21 3.66
CA PHE A 49 1.39 6.41 3.71
C PHE A 49 1.81 6.05 2.28
N ILE A 50 2.93 6.62 1.82
CA ILE A 50 3.47 6.38 0.49
C ILE A 50 4.70 5.48 0.62
N ILE A 51 4.72 4.36 -0.09
CA ILE A 51 5.88 3.47 -0.20
C ILE A 51 6.36 3.46 -1.66
N ALA A 52 7.58 3.92 -1.88
CA ALA A 52 8.26 3.80 -3.16
C ALA A 52 8.91 2.41 -3.26
N ASP A 53 8.81 1.79 -4.43
CA ASP A 53 9.30 0.44 -4.65
C ASP A 53 10.71 0.45 -5.21
N ASP A 54 11.63 -0.29 -4.56
CA ASP A 54 13.05 -0.41 -4.91
C ASP A 54 13.82 0.93 -4.96
N LEU A 55 13.31 1.98 -4.31
CA LEU A 55 13.99 3.28 -4.23
C LEU A 55 15.09 3.23 -3.16
N GLY A 56 16.32 3.48 -3.55
CA GLY A 56 17.46 3.49 -2.64
C GLY A 56 17.52 4.74 -1.76
N TYR A 57 18.21 4.64 -0.62
CA TYR A 57 18.39 5.75 0.31
C TYR A 57 18.94 7.02 -0.35
N GLY A 58 19.92 6.87 -1.27
CA GLY A 58 20.58 7.98 -1.94
C GLY A 58 19.91 8.46 -3.24
N ASP A 59 18.70 7.98 -3.56
CA ASP A 59 18.05 8.27 -4.84
C ASP A 59 17.16 9.51 -4.82
N MET A 60 16.94 10.10 -3.64
CA MET A 60 16.22 11.37 -3.49
C MET A 60 17.19 12.53 -3.22
N SER A 61 16.92 13.73 -3.76
CA SER A 61 17.80 14.89 -3.61
C SER A 61 17.93 15.33 -2.16
N CYS A 62 16.92 15.21 -1.32
CA CYS A 62 17.01 15.47 0.12
C CYS A 62 17.94 14.49 0.88
N TYR A 63 18.30 13.37 0.28
CA TYR A 63 19.29 12.41 0.79
C TYR A 63 20.60 12.40 0.00
N GLY A 64 20.81 13.37 -0.88
CA GLY A 64 22.09 13.59 -1.56
C GLY A 64 22.16 13.10 -3.00
N ALA A 65 21.05 12.75 -3.64
CA ALA A 65 21.06 12.49 -5.08
C ALA A 65 21.48 13.74 -5.86
N HIS A 66 22.42 13.56 -6.80
CA HIS A 66 22.94 14.66 -7.61
C HIS A 66 22.42 14.63 -9.06
N ARG A 67 22.03 13.46 -9.55
CA ARG A 67 21.60 13.26 -10.95
C ARG A 67 20.11 13.44 -11.16
N ILE A 68 19.32 13.18 -10.13
CA ILE A 68 17.86 13.27 -10.13
C ILE A 68 17.46 14.27 -9.08
N GLN A 69 16.52 15.15 -9.42
CA GLN A 69 15.94 16.11 -8.49
C GLN A 69 14.53 15.65 -8.10
N THR A 70 14.25 15.69 -6.80
CA THR A 70 12.94 15.28 -6.23
C THR A 70 12.32 16.43 -5.44
N PRO A 71 11.99 17.56 -6.09
CA PRO A 71 11.66 18.81 -5.40
C PRO A 71 10.44 18.73 -4.49
N HIS A 72 9.44 17.90 -4.85
CA HIS A 72 8.25 17.70 -4.02
C HIS A 72 8.54 16.89 -2.75
N VAL A 73 9.42 15.89 -2.85
CA VAL A 73 9.88 15.12 -1.68
C VAL A 73 10.76 15.98 -0.80
N ASP A 74 11.63 16.81 -1.40
CA ASP A 74 12.48 17.76 -0.67
C ASP A 74 11.64 18.79 0.10
N ALA A 75 10.52 19.26 -0.49
CA ALA A 75 9.60 20.16 0.20
C ALA A 75 8.96 19.48 1.43
N LEU A 76 8.57 18.22 1.34
CA LEU A 76 8.10 17.44 2.49
C LEU A 76 9.18 17.26 3.55
N ALA A 77 10.41 16.93 3.14
CA ALA A 77 11.54 16.77 4.04
C ALA A 77 11.89 18.08 4.79
N ASN A 78 11.76 19.22 4.10
CA ASN A 78 12.03 20.53 4.69
C ASN A 78 10.92 21.03 5.64
N SER A 79 9.69 20.60 5.42
CA SER A 79 8.54 20.99 6.25
C SER A 79 8.19 19.98 7.35
N GLY A 80 8.81 18.81 7.34
CA GLY A 80 8.53 17.72 8.24
C GLY A 80 9.78 17.17 8.95
N ILE A 81 9.79 15.86 9.18
CA ILE A 81 10.90 15.14 9.81
C ILE A 81 11.56 14.26 8.75
N ARG A 82 12.87 14.39 8.62
CA ARG A 82 13.71 13.54 7.77
C ARG A 82 14.49 12.56 8.65
N PHE A 83 14.23 11.27 8.46
CA PHE A 83 14.97 10.21 9.15
C PHE A 83 16.27 9.93 8.43
N THR A 84 17.38 9.96 9.15
CA THR A 84 18.73 9.71 8.62
C THR A 84 19.20 8.27 8.86
N ASP A 85 18.53 7.54 9.72
CA ASP A 85 18.84 6.16 10.09
C ASP A 85 17.54 5.36 10.29
N ALA A 86 16.83 5.11 9.20
CA ALA A 86 15.60 4.31 9.19
C ALA A 86 15.80 3.08 8.30
N HIS A 87 15.32 1.92 8.79
CA HIS A 87 15.55 0.63 8.16
C HIS A 87 14.23 -0.01 7.75
N ALA A 88 14.19 -0.56 6.53
CA ALA A 88 13.12 -1.45 6.12
C ALA A 88 13.19 -2.76 6.92
N VAL A 89 12.04 -3.29 7.29
CA VAL A 89 11.96 -4.54 8.10
C VAL A 89 12.31 -5.79 7.31
N ALA A 90 12.32 -5.70 5.97
CA ALA A 90 12.76 -6.76 5.06
C ALA A 90 13.27 -6.14 3.76
N SER A 91 14.11 -6.88 3.03
CA SER A 91 14.73 -6.43 1.78
C SER A 91 13.85 -6.62 0.54
N THR A 92 12.73 -7.32 0.65
CA THR A 92 11.83 -7.63 -0.47
C THR A 92 10.39 -7.20 -0.19
N SER A 93 9.62 -7.03 -1.26
CA SER A 93 8.33 -6.36 -1.25
C SER A 93 7.28 -7.01 -0.34
N THR A 94 6.95 -8.30 -0.55
CA THR A 94 5.89 -8.99 0.21
C THR A 94 6.17 -9.00 1.71
N PRO A 95 7.38 -9.41 2.20
CA PRO A 95 7.68 -9.40 3.62
C PRO A 95 7.61 -8.00 4.26
N SER A 96 8.09 -6.97 3.55
CA SER A 96 8.04 -5.58 4.03
C SER A 96 6.60 -5.09 4.17
N ARG A 97 5.77 -5.33 3.15
CA ARG A 97 4.35 -4.93 3.15
C ARG A 97 3.54 -5.72 4.18
N TYR A 98 3.81 -7.03 4.33
CA TYR A 98 3.22 -7.83 5.39
C TYR A 98 3.50 -7.23 6.78
N SER A 99 4.77 -6.93 7.06
CA SER A 99 5.16 -6.36 8.34
C SER A 99 4.55 -4.96 8.57
N LEU A 100 4.49 -4.13 7.52
CA LEU A 100 3.86 -2.82 7.56
C LEU A 100 2.38 -2.90 7.97
N PHE A 101 1.62 -3.79 7.33
CA PHE A 101 0.18 -3.87 7.58
C PHE A 101 -0.18 -4.58 8.88
N THR A 102 0.64 -5.53 9.33
CA THR A 102 0.31 -6.37 10.49
C THR A 102 1.05 -6.00 11.77
N GLY A 103 2.13 -5.19 11.68
CA GLY A 103 3.03 -4.95 12.81
C GLY A 103 3.87 -6.16 13.22
N HIS A 104 3.82 -7.26 12.46
CA HIS A 104 4.57 -8.48 12.74
C HIS A 104 5.72 -8.67 11.77
N TYR A 105 6.87 -9.12 12.27
CA TYR A 105 7.98 -9.49 11.40
C TYR A 105 7.62 -10.69 10.51
N ALA A 106 7.82 -10.55 9.20
CA ALA A 106 7.50 -11.57 8.21
C ALA A 106 8.27 -12.88 8.44
N TRP A 107 9.53 -12.80 8.87
CA TRP A 107 10.38 -13.97 9.12
C TRP A 107 9.87 -14.90 10.25
N ARG A 108 8.86 -14.48 11.01
CA ARG A 108 8.18 -15.36 11.98
C ARG A 108 7.22 -16.36 11.33
N ARG A 109 7.02 -16.27 10.02
CA ARG A 109 6.18 -17.17 9.24
C ARG A 109 6.93 -17.65 7.99
N ASN A 110 6.68 -18.88 7.58
CA ASN A 110 7.33 -19.50 6.42
C ASN A 110 6.64 -19.16 5.08
N ASP A 111 5.43 -18.57 5.13
CA ASP A 111 4.55 -18.30 3.99
C ASP A 111 4.49 -16.81 3.61
N THR A 112 5.45 -16.02 4.04
CA THR A 112 5.55 -14.57 3.76
C THR A 112 6.67 -14.21 2.78
N GLY A 113 7.15 -15.18 2.00
CA GLY A 113 8.10 -14.94 0.91
C GLY A 113 7.49 -14.11 -0.22
N VAL A 114 8.31 -13.77 -1.22
CA VAL A 114 7.87 -12.98 -2.39
C VAL A 114 6.70 -13.68 -3.08
N ALA A 115 5.53 -13.02 -3.07
CA ALA A 115 4.30 -13.57 -3.61
C ALA A 115 4.30 -13.58 -5.14
N ARG A 116 3.67 -14.59 -5.73
CA ARG A 116 3.34 -14.61 -7.16
C ARG A 116 2.12 -13.70 -7.40
N GLY A 117 1.86 -13.34 -8.64
CA GLY A 117 0.67 -12.54 -8.97
C GLY A 117 -0.66 -13.28 -8.76
N ASP A 118 -0.62 -14.61 -8.78
CA ASP A 118 -1.75 -15.49 -8.46
C ASP A 118 -1.70 -16.07 -7.03
N ALA A 119 -0.93 -15.45 -6.14
CA ALA A 119 -0.86 -15.89 -4.75
C ALA A 119 -2.20 -15.69 -4.03
N GLY A 120 -2.57 -16.64 -3.17
CA GLY A 120 -3.59 -16.43 -2.17
C GLY A 120 -3.16 -15.39 -1.14
N MET A 121 -4.10 -14.83 -0.37
CA MET A 121 -3.80 -13.79 0.62
C MET A 121 -2.75 -14.24 1.64
N VAL A 122 -1.68 -13.43 1.75
CA VAL A 122 -0.58 -13.64 2.70
C VAL A 122 -0.98 -13.20 4.10
N ILE A 123 -1.75 -12.13 4.22
CA ILE A 123 -2.33 -11.69 5.50
C ILE A 123 -3.63 -12.45 5.72
N ARG A 124 -3.73 -13.12 6.86
CA ARG A 124 -4.94 -13.83 7.24
C ARG A 124 -6.02 -12.84 7.66
N THR A 125 -7.26 -13.10 7.30
CA THR A 125 -8.39 -12.21 7.58
C THR A 125 -8.67 -12.01 9.07
N GLU A 126 -8.21 -12.92 9.93
CA GLU A 126 -8.33 -12.82 11.38
C GLU A 126 -7.25 -11.92 12.01
N GLN A 127 -6.22 -11.53 11.26
CA GLN A 127 -5.18 -10.62 11.74
C GLN A 127 -5.68 -9.18 11.68
N THR A 128 -5.60 -8.50 12.81
CA THR A 128 -5.80 -7.05 12.84
C THR A 128 -4.70 -6.34 12.05
N THR A 129 -5.09 -5.47 11.15
CA THR A 129 -4.20 -4.68 10.30
C THR A 129 -4.18 -3.21 10.73
N ILE A 130 -3.24 -2.46 10.19
CA ILE A 130 -3.22 -1.00 10.34
C ILE A 130 -4.51 -0.36 9.79
N ALA A 131 -5.09 -0.91 8.72
CA ALA A 131 -6.35 -0.42 8.17
C ALA A 131 -7.52 -0.66 9.12
N ASP A 132 -7.62 -1.85 9.76
CA ASP A 132 -8.61 -2.13 10.79
C ASP A 132 -8.48 -1.16 11.97
N MET A 133 -7.25 -0.85 12.38
CA MET A 133 -6.99 0.11 13.45
C MET A 133 -7.53 1.50 13.08
N PHE A 134 -7.21 2.01 11.89
CA PHE A 134 -7.73 3.29 11.44
C PHE A 134 -9.24 3.29 11.27
N LYS A 135 -9.81 2.22 10.72
CA LYS A 135 -11.25 2.06 10.56
C LYS A 135 -11.97 2.07 11.92
N SER A 136 -11.43 1.38 12.92
CA SER A 136 -11.97 1.39 14.29
C SER A 136 -11.90 2.77 14.96
N ALA A 137 -10.95 3.62 14.55
CA ALA A 137 -10.83 5.00 14.96
C ALA A 137 -11.73 5.98 14.17
N GLY A 138 -12.55 5.48 13.25
CA GLY A 138 -13.49 6.26 12.44
C GLY A 138 -12.93 6.89 11.18
N TYR A 139 -11.79 6.39 10.70
CA TYR A 139 -11.21 6.80 9.42
C TYR A 139 -11.84 6.05 8.26
N THR A 140 -11.95 6.72 7.11
CA THR A 140 -12.14 6.04 5.82
C THR A 140 -10.79 5.53 5.33
N THR A 141 -10.73 4.28 4.87
CA THR A 141 -9.46 3.61 4.55
C THR A 141 -9.35 3.30 3.07
N GLY A 142 -8.19 3.56 2.47
CA GLY A 142 -7.93 3.29 1.05
C GLY A 142 -6.58 2.64 0.81
N ALA A 143 -6.51 1.73 -0.20
CA ALA A 143 -5.28 1.13 -0.69
C ALA A 143 -5.18 1.28 -2.21
N ILE A 144 -4.10 1.89 -2.70
CA ILE A 144 -3.92 2.19 -4.12
C ILE A 144 -2.51 1.80 -4.58
N GLY A 145 -2.41 1.22 -5.78
CA GLY A 145 -1.16 0.87 -6.42
C GLY A 145 -0.67 -0.55 -6.13
N LYS A 146 0.62 -0.73 -5.93
CA LYS A 146 1.22 -2.05 -5.71
C LYS A 146 0.73 -2.70 -4.42
N TRP A 147 0.17 -3.90 -4.54
CA TRP A 147 -0.32 -4.70 -3.41
C TRP A 147 0.70 -5.75 -2.96
N HIS A 148 0.97 -6.72 -3.80
CA HIS A 148 1.95 -7.79 -3.63
C HIS A 148 1.78 -8.63 -2.34
N LEU A 149 0.54 -8.80 -1.88
CA LEU A 149 0.17 -9.57 -0.68
C LEU A 149 -0.83 -10.68 -0.97
N GLY A 150 -1.02 -10.99 -2.26
CA GLY A 150 -1.96 -12.01 -2.71
C GLY A 150 -3.43 -11.58 -2.62
N LEU A 151 -4.28 -12.33 -3.30
CA LEU A 151 -5.74 -12.15 -3.36
C LEU A 151 -6.41 -13.52 -3.43
N GLY A 152 -7.58 -13.67 -2.80
CA GLY A 152 -8.30 -14.94 -2.76
C GLY A 152 -7.74 -15.93 -1.74
N ASP A 153 -8.44 -17.03 -1.55
CA ASP A 153 -8.13 -18.01 -0.50
C ASP A 153 -6.85 -18.80 -0.77
N LYS A 154 -6.63 -19.18 -2.03
CA LYS A 154 -5.58 -20.14 -2.38
C LYS A 154 -4.85 -19.73 -3.65
N THR A 155 -3.55 -19.90 -3.64
CA THR A 155 -2.67 -19.65 -4.79
C THR A 155 -3.11 -20.44 -6.03
N GLY A 156 -3.26 -19.75 -7.15
CA GLY A 156 -3.60 -20.32 -8.44
C GLY A 156 -5.08 -20.67 -8.65
N THR A 157 -5.96 -20.24 -7.74
CA THR A 157 -7.41 -20.53 -7.83
C THR A 157 -8.28 -19.32 -8.11
N GLN A 158 -7.67 -18.14 -8.28
CA GLN A 158 -8.40 -16.89 -8.51
C GLN A 158 -9.14 -16.91 -9.85
N ASN A 159 -10.42 -16.57 -9.78
CA ASN A 159 -11.21 -16.28 -10.98
C ASN A 159 -11.20 -14.78 -11.25
N TRP A 160 -10.29 -14.34 -12.11
CA TRP A 160 -10.10 -12.93 -12.46
C TRP A 160 -11.30 -12.31 -13.22
N ASN A 161 -12.26 -13.12 -13.63
CA ASN A 161 -13.45 -12.67 -14.34
C ASN A 161 -14.63 -12.38 -13.39
N LYS A 162 -14.38 -12.43 -12.08
CA LYS A 162 -15.35 -12.17 -11.01
C LYS A 162 -14.68 -11.43 -9.85
N LYS A 163 -15.46 -11.06 -8.84
CA LYS A 163 -14.89 -10.55 -7.58
C LYS A 163 -14.00 -11.64 -6.95
N VAL A 164 -12.76 -11.28 -6.65
CA VAL A 164 -11.78 -12.16 -5.97
C VAL A 164 -11.83 -11.85 -4.47
N SER A 165 -12.20 -12.83 -3.66
CA SER A 165 -12.26 -12.70 -2.21
C SER A 165 -11.59 -13.93 -1.57
N PRO A 166 -10.95 -13.78 -0.39
CA PRO A 166 -10.75 -12.52 0.32
C PRO A 166 -9.76 -11.57 -0.35
N GLY A 167 -9.75 -10.30 0.11
CA GLY A 167 -8.91 -9.24 -0.44
C GLY A 167 -8.80 -8.05 0.52
N PRO A 168 -8.46 -6.85 0.05
CA PRO A 168 -8.27 -5.68 0.89
C PRO A 168 -9.49 -5.29 1.74
N GLU A 169 -10.72 -5.53 1.25
CA GLU A 169 -11.95 -5.27 2.02
C GLU A 169 -11.96 -6.07 3.33
N ASP A 170 -11.46 -7.31 3.29
CA ASP A 170 -11.40 -8.23 4.42
C ASP A 170 -10.25 -7.88 5.40
N LEU A 171 -9.43 -6.90 5.05
CA LEU A 171 -8.33 -6.36 5.84
C LEU A 171 -8.57 -4.92 6.31
N GLY A 172 -9.84 -4.46 6.30
CA GLY A 172 -10.23 -3.16 6.81
C GLY A 172 -10.15 -2.00 5.81
N PHE A 173 -9.91 -2.23 4.52
CA PHE A 173 -9.96 -1.17 3.51
C PHE A 173 -11.37 -0.96 2.95
N ASP A 174 -11.85 0.28 2.96
CA ASP A 174 -13.15 0.68 2.38
C ASP A 174 -13.08 0.84 0.86
N TYR A 175 -11.89 1.11 0.32
CA TYR A 175 -11.63 1.28 -1.09
C TYR A 175 -10.28 0.70 -1.47
N SER A 176 -10.20 0.08 -2.64
CA SER A 176 -8.92 -0.35 -3.20
C SER A 176 -8.88 -0.20 -4.72
N CYS A 177 -7.70 0.17 -5.26
CA CYS A 177 -7.41 0.08 -6.70
C CYS A 177 -5.95 -0.38 -6.85
N LEU A 178 -5.76 -1.65 -7.15
CA LEU A 178 -4.51 -2.34 -6.92
C LEU A 178 -3.96 -3.04 -8.16
N MET A 179 -2.64 -3.09 -8.26
CA MET A 179 -1.91 -4.11 -9.01
C MET A 179 -1.79 -5.35 -8.10
N ALA A 180 -2.24 -6.51 -8.54
CA ALA A 180 -2.25 -7.73 -7.70
C ALA A 180 -0.86 -8.09 -7.15
N ALA A 181 0.18 -7.90 -7.95
CA ALA A 181 1.57 -8.04 -7.53
C ALA A 181 2.36 -6.78 -7.88
N THR A 182 3.04 -6.75 -9.01
CA THR A 182 3.96 -5.70 -9.45
C THR A 182 3.94 -5.64 -10.98
N GLY A 183 4.46 -4.58 -11.60
CA GLY A 183 4.41 -4.35 -13.04
C GLY A 183 5.03 -5.46 -13.88
N ASP A 184 6.02 -6.15 -13.37
CA ASP A 184 6.70 -7.24 -14.05
C ASP A 184 5.95 -8.58 -14.04
N ARG A 185 4.80 -8.69 -13.36
CA ARG A 185 4.06 -9.95 -13.16
C ARG A 185 2.63 -9.88 -13.68
N VAL A 186 2.15 -11.04 -14.13
CA VAL A 186 0.72 -11.20 -14.46
C VAL A 186 -0.11 -11.44 -13.18
N PRO A 187 -1.40 -11.03 -13.14
CA PRO A 187 -2.17 -10.40 -14.21
C PRO A 187 -1.84 -8.91 -14.39
N CYS A 188 -1.78 -8.47 -15.64
CA CYS A 188 -1.50 -7.08 -15.99
C CYS A 188 -2.79 -6.24 -16.07
N VAL A 189 -3.56 -6.21 -14.98
CA VAL A 189 -4.84 -5.51 -14.86
C VAL A 189 -4.97 -4.82 -13.52
N TRP A 190 -5.74 -3.73 -13.48
CA TRP A 190 -6.12 -3.10 -12.23
C TRP A 190 -7.28 -3.85 -11.55
N MET A 191 -7.15 -4.03 -10.23
CA MET A 191 -8.21 -4.59 -9.40
C MET A 191 -8.84 -3.46 -8.58
N GLU A 192 -10.05 -3.03 -8.92
CA GLU A 192 -10.79 -2.04 -8.13
C GLU A 192 -11.84 -2.74 -7.28
N ASN A 193 -11.77 -2.57 -5.96
CA ASN A 193 -12.65 -3.23 -4.99
C ASN A 193 -12.77 -4.74 -5.26
N GLN A 194 -11.60 -5.36 -5.47
CA GLN A 194 -11.45 -6.80 -5.70
C GLN A 194 -12.03 -7.32 -7.03
N GLN A 195 -12.35 -6.43 -7.97
CA GLN A 195 -12.79 -6.80 -9.32
C GLN A 195 -11.86 -6.17 -10.36
N VAL A 196 -11.71 -6.84 -11.50
CA VAL A 196 -10.94 -6.27 -12.61
C VAL A 196 -11.62 -5.02 -13.13
N LEU A 197 -10.90 -3.90 -13.10
CA LEU A 197 -11.35 -2.62 -13.66
C LEU A 197 -11.46 -2.75 -15.18
N ASP A 198 -12.53 -2.18 -15.76
CA ASP A 198 -12.80 -2.23 -17.20
C ASP A 198 -12.84 -3.64 -17.79
N TYR A 199 -13.31 -4.62 -17.00
CA TYR A 199 -13.38 -6.01 -17.40
C TYR A 199 -13.99 -6.18 -18.80
N ASP A 200 -13.32 -7.00 -19.62
CA ASP A 200 -13.76 -7.32 -20.99
C ASP A 200 -14.30 -8.74 -21.07
N PRO A 201 -15.64 -8.93 -21.13
CA PRO A 201 -16.22 -10.27 -21.21
C PRO A 201 -15.89 -10.99 -22.52
N SER A 202 -15.48 -10.27 -23.58
CA SER A 202 -15.05 -10.88 -24.84
C SER A 202 -13.64 -11.45 -24.80
N ALA A 203 -12.85 -11.08 -23.78
CA ALA A 203 -11.47 -11.50 -23.57
C ALA A 203 -11.25 -11.99 -22.13
N PRO A 204 -11.85 -13.08 -21.69
CA PRO A 204 -11.75 -13.58 -20.34
C PRO A 204 -10.30 -13.84 -19.93
N ILE A 205 -9.99 -13.49 -18.68
CA ILE A 205 -8.62 -13.56 -18.16
C ILE A 205 -8.37 -14.94 -17.56
N GLU A 206 -7.28 -15.54 -18.01
CA GLU A 206 -6.69 -16.73 -17.38
C GLU A 206 -5.21 -16.45 -17.05
N VAL A 207 -4.78 -16.91 -15.87
CA VAL A 207 -3.41 -16.72 -15.34
C VAL A 207 -2.86 -18.06 -14.88
N SER A 208 -1.59 -18.31 -15.19
CA SER A 208 -0.86 -19.50 -14.75
C SER A 208 0.58 -19.12 -14.40
N TYR A 209 1.09 -19.73 -13.34
CA TYR A 209 2.50 -19.61 -12.96
C TYR A 209 3.26 -20.95 -13.12
N THR A 210 2.61 -21.93 -13.73
CA THR A 210 3.17 -23.27 -13.90
C THR A 210 3.47 -23.62 -15.34
N GLN A 211 2.62 -23.22 -16.28
CA GLN A 211 2.78 -23.56 -17.68
C GLN A 211 2.09 -22.53 -18.60
N PRO A 212 2.62 -22.37 -19.83
CA PRO A 212 2.05 -21.48 -20.82
C PRO A 212 0.68 -21.94 -21.33
N PHE A 213 -0.10 -21.00 -21.83
CA PHE A 213 -1.32 -21.30 -22.55
C PHE A 213 -1.02 -21.69 -24.00
N PRO A 214 -1.64 -22.73 -24.57
CA PRO A 214 -1.43 -23.11 -25.96
C PRO A 214 -1.75 -21.96 -26.92
N GLY A 215 -0.84 -21.68 -27.82
CA GLY A 215 -0.98 -20.64 -28.86
C GLY A 215 -0.61 -19.22 -28.39
N GLU A 216 -0.44 -18.99 -27.08
CA GLU A 216 -0.01 -17.68 -26.58
C GLU A 216 1.51 -17.49 -26.69
N PRO A 217 1.97 -16.32 -27.18
CA PRO A 217 3.40 -16.05 -27.33
C PRO A 217 4.08 -15.87 -25.97
N THR A 218 5.36 -16.23 -25.91
CA THR A 218 6.17 -16.01 -24.73
C THR A 218 7.46 -15.26 -25.08
N GLY A 219 7.99 -14.49 -24.13
CA GLY A 219 9.25 -13.78 -24.34
C GLY A 219 10.42 -14.71 -24.64
N LYS A 220 10.35 -15.96 -24.18
CA LYS A 220 11.35 -16.99 -24.47
C LYS A 220 11.30 -17.46 -25.93
N ASN A 221 10.10 -17.70 -26.44
CA ASN A 221 9.91 -18.33 -27.74
C ASN A 221 9.69 -17.31 -28.88
N ASN A 222 9.27 -16.10 -28.52
CA ASN A 222 8.90 -15.05 -29.48
C ASN A 222 9.60 -13.71 -29.10
N PRO A 223 10.95 -13.69 -29.03
CA PRO A 223 11.67 -12.46 -28.61
C PRO A 223 11.48 -11.31 -29.61
N GLU A 224 11.11 -11.57 -30.85
CA GLU A 224 10.78 -10.58 -31.87
C GLU A 224 9.54 -9.74 -31.54
N LEU A 225 8.67 -10.23 -30.67
CA LEU A 225 7.48 -9.50 -30.19
C LEU A 225 7.76 -8.56 -29.01
N LEU A 226 8.98 -8.55 -28.48
CA LEU A 226 9.39 -7.67 -27.40
C LEU A 226 9.72 -6.28 -27.95
N THR A 227 8.72 -5.41 -28.00
CA THR A 227 8.82 -4.06 -28.57
C THR A 227 9.20 -3.00 -27.56
N ASN A 228 9.06 -3.30 -26.25
CA ASN A 228 9.42 -2.41 -25.17
C ASN A 228 10.57 -2.98 -24.34
N LEU A 229 11.57 -2.13 -24.07
CA LEU A 229 12.68 -2.51 -23.20
C LEU A 229 12.23 -2.67 -21.77
N LYS A 230 12.51 -3.83 -21.21
CA LYS A 230 12.18 -4.18 -19.82
C LYS A 230 13.18 -5.18 -19.25
N PRO A 231 12.88 -5.73 -18.06
CA PRO A 231 13.81 -6.55 -17.30
C PRO A 231 14.47 -7.66 -18.13
N SER A 232 15.65 -8.04 -17.68
CA SER A 232 16.41 -9.11 -18.30
C SER A 232 15.64 -10.43 -18.27
N PRO A 233 15.56 -11.15 -19.39
CA PRO A 233 14.97 -12.49 -19.46
C PRO A 233 15.61 -13.49 -18.48
N ASN A 234 16.84 -13.23 -18.06
CA ASN A 234 17.57 -14.09 -17.12
C ASN A 234 16.99 -14.12 -15.71
N HIS A 235 16.11 -13.17 -15.37
CA HIS A 235 15.43 -13.11 -14.07
C HIS A 235 13.99 -13.64 -14.13
N GLY A 236 13.68 -14.52 -15.08
CA GLY A 236 12.34 -15.10 -15.24
C GLY A 236 11.35 -14.24 -16.04
N HIS A 237 11.75 -13.07 -16.50
CA HIS A 237 10.94 -12.18 -17.34
C HIS A 237 10.92 -12.63 -18.80
N ASN A 238 10.50 -13.86 -19.04
CA ASN A 238 10.52 -14.48 -20.38
C ASN A 238 9.25 -15.29 -20.68
N GLN A 239 8.19 -15.03 -19.88
CA GLN A 239 6.92 -15.76 -19.98
C GLN A 239 5.91 -14.95 -20.79
N ALA A 240 4.68 -14.68 -20.32
CA ALA A 240 3.69 -13.97 -21.13
C ALA A 240 4.20 -12.63 -21.67
N ILE A 241 3.80 -12.29 -22.90
CA ILE A 241 4.06 -10.97 -23.50
C ILE A 241 2.79 -10.13 -23.36
N VAL A 242 2.88 -9.02 -22.63
CA VAL A 242 1.80 -8.04 -22.50
C VAL A 242 2.35 -6.65 -22.81
N ASN A 243 1.74 -5.94 -23.75
CA ASN A 243 2.20 -4.62 -24.25
C ASN A 243 3.64 -4.62 -24.80
N GLY A 244 4.06 -5.72 -25.41
CA GLY A 244 5.42 -5.88 -25.93
C GLY A 244 6.50 -6.09 -24.86
N ILE A 245 6.08 -6.41 -23.64
CA ILE A 245 6.94 -6.64 -22.47
C ILE A 245 6.75 -8.07 -21.99
N SER A 246 7.85 -8.82 -21.82
CA SER A 246 7.76 -10.15 -21.22
C SER A 246 7.62 -10.08 -19.70
N ARG A 247 6.74 -10.89 -19.17
CA ARG A 247 6.37 -10.91 -17.74
C ARG A 247 6.82 -12.18 -17.04
N ILE A 248 6.73 -12.17 -15.72
CA ILE A 248 6.76 -13.39 -14.91
C ILE A 248 5.33 -13.91 -14.79
N GLY A 249 5.12 -15.18 -15.12
CA GLY A 249 3.83 -15.84 -15.22
C GLY A 249 3.24 -15.78 -16.63
N TYR A 250 2.23 -16.58 -16.87
CA TYR A 250 1.52 -16.71 -18.13
C TYR A 250 0.11 -16.14 -18.01
N MET A 251 -0.33 -15.44 -19.03
CA MET A 251 -1.64 -14.81 -19.06
C MET A 251 -2.18 -14.87 -20.49
N LYS A 252 -3.49 -15.08 -20.62
CA LYS A 252 -4.23 -14.81 -21.85
C LYS A 252 -5.47 -13.98 -21.55
N GLY A 253 -6.03 -13.33 -22.56
CA GLY A 253 -7.20 -12.48 -22.44
C GLY A 253 -6.86 -11.11 -21.83
N GLY A 254 -7.84 -10.51 -21.19
CA GLY A 254 -7.77 -9.17 -20.58
C GLY A 254 -8.29 -8.06 -21.49
N GLY A 255 -8.06 -8.14 -22.81
CA GLY A 255 -8.59 -7.16 -23.75
C GLY A 255 -8.38 -5.71 -23.31
N LYS A 256 -9.47 -4.93 -23.23
CA LYS A 256 -9.42 -3.52 -22.81
C LYS A 256 -9.08 -3.31 -21.33
N ALA A 257 -9.14 -4.35 -20.49
CA ALA A 257 -8.78 -4.26 -19.08
C ALA A 257 -7.28 -4.26 -18.84
N LEU A 258 -6.46 -4.64 -19.85
CA LEU A 258 -5.01 -4.58 -19.72
C LEU A 258 -4.56 -3.13 -19.46
N TRP A 259 -3.77 -2.92 -18.41
CA TRP A 259 -3.15 -1.61 -18.20
C TRP A 259 -2.17 -1.25 -19.31
N LYS A 260 -1.86 0.03 -19.42
CA LYS A 260 -0.75 0.52 -20.22
C LYS A 260 0.39 0.85 -19.27
N ASP A 261 1.57 0.30 -19.52
CA ASP A 261 2.71 0.42 -18.62
C ASP A 261 3.14 1.86 -18.39
N GLU A 262 3.12 2.66 -19.45
CA GLU A 262 3.42 4.09 -19.42
C GLU A 262 2.45 4.92 -18.54
N ASN A 263 1.25 4.39 -18.27
CA ASN A 263 0.22 5.07 -17.49
C ASN A 263 0.11 4.57 -16.04
N ILE A 264 0.97 3.64 -15.61
CA ILE A 264 0.88 3.06 -14.26
C ILE A 264 0.99 4.14 -13.18
N ALA A 265 2.01 5.00 -13.25
CA ALA A 265 2.23 6.07 -12.29
C ALA A 265 1.06 7.07 -12.29
N ASP A 266 0.61 7.50 -13.47
CA ASP A 266 -0.50 8.45 -13.63
C ASP A 266 -1.81 7.86 -13.08
N THR A 267 -2.05 6.57 -13.29
CA THR A 267 -3.23 5.88 -12.74
C THR A 267 -3.20 5.85 -11.21
N ILE A 268 -2.05 5.50 -10.61
CA ILE A 268 -1.88 5.52 -9.15
C ILE A 268 -2.16 6.91 -8.59
N ILE A 269 -1.60 7.95 -9.21
CA ILE A 269 -1.77 9.33 -8.77
C ILE A 269 -3.23 9.78 -8.93
N ALA A 270 -3.85 9.55 -10.09
CA ALA A 270 -5.24 9.93 -10.34
C ALA A 270 -6.22 9.26 -9.36
N LYS A 271 -6.04 7.96 -9.09
CA LYS A 271 -6.87 7.23 -8.11
C LYS A 271 -6.63 7.73 -6.69
N SER A 272 -5.38 8.08 -6.33
CA SER A 272 -5.03 8.61 -5.01
C SER A 272 -5.63 10.01 -4.79
N VAL A 273 -5.47 10.92 -5.73
CA VAL A 273 -6.06 12.26 -5.67
C VAL A 273 -7.59 12.17 -5.60
N GLY A 274 -8.21 11.35 -6.45
CA GLY A 274 -9.65 11.15 -6.42
C GLY A 274 -10.16 10.55 -5.10
N PHE A 275 -9.38 9.68 -4.42
CA PHE A 275 -9.72 9.20 -3.08
C PHE A 275 -9.66 10.33 -2.05
N ILE A 276 -8.60 11.14 -2.07
CA ILE A 276 -8.42 12.28 -1.16
C ILE A 276 -9.56 13.28 -1.31
N GLU A 277 -9.90 13.65 -2.54
CA GLU A 277 -10.98 14.60 -2.83
C GLU A 277 -12.35 14.12 -2.33
N ARG A 278 -12.68 12.84 -2.58
CA ARG A 278 -13.94 12.24 -2.12
C ARG A 278 -14.06 12.12 -0.59
N ASN A 279 -12.95 12.19 0.14
CA ASN A 279 -12.91 12.00 1.59
C ASN A 279 -12.37 13.22 2.33
N SER A 280 -12.33 14.40 1.69
CA SER A 280 -11.74 15.63 2.25
C SER A 280 -12.46 16.18 3.50
N ASP A 281 -13.71 15.79 3.72
CA ASP A 281 -14.57 16.24 4.83
C ASP A 281 -14.44 15.41 6.11
N LYS A 282 -13.76 14.27 6.06
CA LYS A 282 -13.60 13.33 7.16
C LYS A 282 -12.17 12.78 7.24
N PRO A 283 -11.73 12.26 8.39
CA PRO A 283 -10.40 11.68 8.50
C PRO A 283 -10.28 10.44 7.61
N PHE A 284 -9.16 10.31 6.93
CA PHE A 284 -8.87 9.15 6.11
C PHE A 284 -7.44 8.64 6.31
N PHE A 285 -7.28 7.33 6.13
CA PHE A 285 -6.01 6.64 5.96
C PHE A 285 -5.89 6.15 4.52
N LEU A 286 -4.84 6.57 3.83
CA LEU A 286 -4.57 6.17 2.46
C LEU A 286 -3.18 5.53 2.35
N TYR A 287 -3.14 4.27 1.96
CA TYR A 287 -1.93 3.60 1.51
C TYR A 287 -1.73 3.78 0.01
N VAL A 288 -0.56 4.25 -0.39
CA VAL A 288 -0.15 4.38 -1.79
C VAL A 288 1.14 3.60 -2.01
N GLY A 289 1.05 2.49 -2.71
CA GLY A 289 2.22 1.74 -3.16
C GLY A 289 2.56 2.14 -4.59
N THR A 290 3.67 2.86 -4.81
CA THR A 290 4.10 3.11 -6.18
C THR A 290 4.66 1.82 -6.80
N ASN A 291 4.70 1.73 -8.13
CA ASN A 291 5.44 0.67 -8.81
C ASN A 291 6.88 1.11 -9.09
N ASP A 292 7.05 2.41 -9.28
CA ASP A 292 8.37 2.98 -9.56
C ASP A 292 9.23 3.05 -8.29
N VAL A 293 10.49 2.78 -8.46
CA VAL A 293 11.29 2.56 -9.68
C VAL A 293 11.47 1.07 -10.04
N HIS A 294 10.70 0.19 -9.49
CA HIS A 294 10.70 -1.25 -9.79
C HIS A 294 10.34 -1.47 -11.27
N VAL A 295 10.97 -2.47 -11.90
CA VAL A 295 10.75 -2.86 -13.31
C VAL A 295 9.41 -3.51 -13.54
#